data_31dc1ed172633c2f16f7c29553c5499a
#
_entry.id   31dc1ed172633c2f16f7c29553c5499a
#
_cell.length_a   1.000
_cell.length_b   1.000
_cell.length_c   1.000
_cell.angle_alpha   90.00
_cell.angle_beta   90.00
_cell.angle_gamma   90.00
#
_symmetry.space_group_name_H-M   'P 1'
#
loop_
_entity.id
_entity.type
_entity.pdbx_description
1 polymer ?
#
loop_
_entity_poly.entity_id
_entity_poly.type
_entity_poly.pdbx_seq_one_letter_code
_entity_poly.pdbx_strand_id
1 'polypeptide(L)'
;MKSLRAAVFLFAFAFSLGAFAEKEGDWSRGYYAELSTSSYLFSLGGVRADRAVWYLEGDIIQRLSSYGHILLGYWALSDIEKPENKGRRSNIYESDPYIFYGYDWDFRKGWRFRNRLGYILVCETGYDNARIDTFNEWTYMGELKSPWVDLYGQTRVVDILGTYVRIGLKRNFALVEDAISVMPHIAMHGGSRGWNRKRYGNYVSERSIKPGLGTVEYGVRFHGPLKWGLGWFVDFCGYDAFDSRTRTQIRERRNRGSTMKLDAFFLYSGLTWEF
;
A
#
# COMPACT_ATOMS: atom_id res chain seq x y z
N MET A 1 -3.36 -24.22 2.10
CA MET A 1 -4.53 -24.44 3.00
C MET A 1 -4.23 -24.20 4.47
N LYS A 2 -3.03 -24.52 5.02
CA LYS A 2 -2.72 -24.26 6.45
C LYS A 2 -2.56 -22.77 6.75
N SER A 3 -1.96 -21.98 5.86
CA SER A 3 -1.77 -20.53 6.01
C SER A 3 -3.08 -19.74 5.95
N LEU A 4 -4.02 -20.13 5.07
CA LEU A 4 -5.33 -19.49 4.99
C LEU A 4 -6.15 -19.74 6.26
N ARG A 5 -6.03 -20.95 6.84
CA ARG A 5 -6.67 -21.28 8.13
C ARG A 5 -6.08 -20.49 9.29
N ALA A 6 -4.76 -20.23 9.29
CA ALA A 6 -4.11 -19.40 10.30
C ALA A 6 -4.51 -17.91 10.15
N ALA A 7 -4.61 -17.39 8.93
CA ALA A 7 -5.08 -16.03 8.68
C ALA A 7 -6.56 -15.86 9.07
N VAL A 8 -7.43 -16.82 8.73
CA VAL A 8 -8.83 -16.82 9.14
C VAL A 8 -8.97 -16.98 10.65
N PHE A 9 -8.09 -17.76 11.30
CA PHE A 9 -8.11 -17.93 12.75
C PHE A 9 -7.63 -16.69 13.50
N LEU A 10 -6.58 -16.01 13.00
CA LEU A 10 -6.13 -14.71 13.50
C LEU A 10 -7.20 -13.63 13.30
N PHE A 11 -7.86 -13.62 12.16
CA PHE A 11 -8.97 -12.72 11.87
C PHE A 11 -10.17 -12.99 12.77
N ALA A 12 -10.57 -14.26 12.95
CA ALA A 12 -11.66 -14.65 13.87
C ALA A 12 -11.31 -14.37 15.34
N PHE A 13 -10.03 -14.50 15.72
CA PHE A 13 -9.55 -14.16 17.07
C PHE A 13 -9.55 -12.65 17.32
N ALA A 14 -9.15 -11.84 16.33
CA ALA A 14 -9.28 -10.38 16.38
C ALA A 14 -10.76 -9.95 16.48
N PHE A 15 -11.67 -10.62 15.76
CA PHE A 15 -13.11 -10.39 15.84
C PHE A 15 -13.72 -10.72 17.22
N SER A 16 -13.24 -11.77 17.87
CA SER A 16 -13.76 -12.15 19.21
C SER A 16 -13.32 -11.20 20.32
N LEU A 17 -12.26 -10.42 20.12
CA LEU A 17 -11.80 -9.40 21.06
C LEU A 17 -12.48 -8.02 20.85
N GLY A 18 -13.22 -7.85 19.73
CA GLY A 18 -13.81 -6.57 19.30
C GLY A 18 -15.13 -6.17 19.94
N ALA A 19 -15.59 -6.85 21.00
CA ALA A 19 -16.92 -6.60 21.60
C ALA A 19 -17.00 -5.34 22.50
N PHE A 20 -15.98 -4.49 22.52
CA PHE A 20 -15.99 -3.26 23.33
C PHE A 20 -15.68 -2.04 22.45
N ALA A 21 -16.68 -1.63 21.69
CA ALA A 21 -16.63 -0.33 20.98
C ALA A 21 -16.82 0.81 21.98
N GLU A 22 -15.81 1.64 22.15
CA GLU A 22 -15.92 2.91 22.84
C GLU A 22 -15.84 4.10 21.87
N LYS A 23 -16.57 5.15 22.23
CA LYS A 23 -16.91 6.36 21.47
C LYS A 23 -15.75 7.02 20.69
N GLU A 24 -16.16 7.69 19.59
CA GLU A 24 -15.35 8.63 18.78
C GLU A 24 -14.26 9.38 19.54
N GLY A 25 -13.01 9.22 19.12
CA GLY A 25 -11.88 10.08 19.48
C GLY A 25 -10.84 9.47 20.39
N ASP A 26 -11.05 8.35 21.00
CA ASP A 26 -10.06 7.71 21.87
C ASP A 26 -9.46 6.45 21.21
N TRP A 27 -8.37 6.63 20.48
CA TRP A 27 -7.57 5.57 19.87
C TRP A 27 -6.80 4.73 20.90
N SER A 28 -7.42 4.41 22.04
CA SER A 28 -6.80 3.55 23.03
C SER A 28 -6.66 2.11 22.51
N ARG A 29 -7.60 1.68 21.72
CA ARG A 29 -7.58 0.43 20.93
C ARG A 29 -8.35 0.67 19.65
N GLY A 30 -7.80 0.25 18.54
CA GLY A 30 -8.45 0.37 17.23
C GLY A 30 -8.23 -0.89 16.43
N TYR A 31 -9.19 -1.22 15.61
CA TYR A 31 -9.08 -2.27 14.61
C TYR A 31 -9.39 -1.66 13.25
N TYR A 32 -8.59 -2.01 12.29
CA TYR A 32 -8.83 -1.67 10.89
C TYR A 32 -8.80 -2.94 10.07
N ALA A 33 -9.71 -3.05 9.12
CA ALA A 33 -9.65 -4.07 8.10
C ALA A 33 -10.03 -3.47 6.74
N GLU A 34 -9.38 -3.91 5.69
CA GLU A 34 -9.68 -3.55 4.31
C GLU A 34 -9.74 -4.81 3.46
N LEU A 35 -10.80 -4.92 2.65
CA LEU A 35 -10.89 -5.85 1.54
C LEU A 35 -11.11 -5.05 0.28
N SER A 36 -10.17 -5.12 -0.65
CA SER A 36 -10.21 -4.29 -1.85
C SER A 36 -9.74 -5.04 -3.09
N THR A 37 -10.06 -4.47 -4.25
CA THR A 37 -9.71 -5.01 -5.56
C THR A 37 -9.10 -3.91 -6.42
N SER A 38 -8.19 -4.29 -7.31
CA SER A 38 -7.66 -3.42 -8.35
C SER A 38 -7.68 -4.12 -9.69
N SER A 39 -7.97 -3.37 -10.75
CA SER A 39 -7.93 -3.89 -12.12
C SER A 39 -6.51 -4.18 -12.62
N TYR A 40 -5.50 -3.64 -11.95
CA TYR A 40 -4.08 -3.91 -12.20
C TYR A 40 -3.34 -4.15 -10.89
N LEU A 41 -2.30 -4.97 -10.92
CA LEU A 41 -1.34 -5.03 -9.82
C LEU A 41 -0.45 -3.79 -9.86
N PHE A 42 -0.84 -2.76 -9.12
CA PHE A 42 -0.03 -1.58 -8.89
C PHE A 42 0.66 -1.67 -7.52
N SER A 43 1.96 -1.58 -7.49
CA SER A 43 2.72 -1.61 -6.24
C SER A 43 4.02 -0.82 -6.39
N LEU A 44 4.38 -0.08 -5.33
CA LEU A 44 5.67 0.60 -5.18
C LEU A 44 6.06 1.43 -6.43
N GLY A 45 5.10 2.21 -6.95
CA GLY A 45 5.32 3.15 -8.04
C GLY A 45 5.35 2.54 -9.44
N GLY A 46 4.68 1.42 -9.66
CA GLY A 46 4.54 0.89 -11.01
C GLY A 46 3.51 -0.22 -11.14
N VAL A 47 2.92 -0.32 -12.33
CA VAL A 47 2.06 -1.45 -12.69
C VAL A 47 2.92 -2.69 -12.88
N ARG A 48 2.80 -3.67 -11.99
CA ARG A 48 3.57 -4.93 -12.01
C ARG A 48 2.96 -5.99 -12.91
N ALA A 49 1.65 -6.03 -12.98
CA ALA A 49 0.93 -7.00 -13.80
C ALA A 49 -0.36 -6.41 -14.36
N ASP A 50 -0.72 -6.86 -15.54
CA ASP A 50 -1.92 -6.50 -16.30
C ASP A 50 -3.05 -7.48 -15.95
N ARG A 51 -3.42 -7.54 -14.69
CA ARG A 51 -4.45 -8.44 -14.19
C ARG A 51 -5.08 -7.91 -12.92
N ALA A 52 -6.32 -8.28 -12.71
CA ALA A 52 -7.06 -7.92 -11.53
C ALA A 52 -6.56 -8.70 -10.31
N VAL A 53 -6.47 -8.00 -9.20
CA VAL A 53 -6.02 -8.53 -7.91
C VAL A 53 -6.95 -8.09 -6.80
N TRP A 54 -6.95 -8.84 -5.70
CA TRP A 54 -7.55 -8.39 -4.47
C TRP A 54 -6.51 -8.25 -3.37
N TYR A 55 -6.79 -7.35 -2.44
CA TYR A 55 -5.98 -7.04 -1.27
C TYR A 55 -6.78 -7.31 -0.01
N LEU A 56 -6.11 -7.79 0.99
CA LEU A 56 -6.62 -7.91 2.35
C LEU A 56 -5.62 -7.23 3.28
N GLU A 57 -6.09 -6.32 4.10
CA GLU A 57 -5.30 -5.70 5.16
C GLU A 57 -6.06 -5.79 6.48
N GLY A 58 -5.35 -5.97 7.57
CA GLY A 58 -5.92 -5.97 8.90
C GLY A 58 -4.92 -5.48 9.92
N ASP A 59 -5.33 -4.51 10.74
CA ASP A 59 -4.52 -3.84 11.75
C ASP A 59 -5.15 -3.94 13.13
N ILE A 60 -4.31 -4.12 14.13
CA ILE A 60 -4.63 -3.94 15.53
C ILE A 60 -3.79 -2.78 16.05
N ILE A 61 -4.44 -1.74 16.56
CA ILE A 61 -3.80 -0.54 17.06
C ILE A 61 -3.93 -0.52 18.58
N GLN A 62 -2.80 -0.44 19.28
CA GLN A 62 -2.75 -0.26 20.73
C GLN A 62 -2.10 1.07 21.07
N ARG A 63 -2.85 1.97 21.67
CA ARG A 63 -2.30 3.22 22.19
C ARG A 63 -1.45 2.96 23.43
N LEU A 64 -0.26 3.55 23.48
CA LEU A 64 0.65 3.45 24.61
C LEU A 64 0.64 4.70 25.48
N SER A 65 0.38 5.87 24.87
CA SER A 65 0.36 7.17 25.53
C SER A 65 -0.56 8.12 24.76
N SER A 66 -0.67 9.36 25.25
CA SER A 66 -1.42 10.41 24.54
C SER A 66 -0.93 10.68 23.11
N TYR A 67 0.30 10.27 22.78
CA TYR A 67 0.92 10.57 21.49
C TYR A 67 1.37 9.32 20.72
N GLY A 68 1.67 8.21 21.41
CA GLY A 68 2.27 7.04 20.80
C GLY A 68 1.35 5.81 20.76
N HIS A 69 1.46 5.03 19.69
CA HIS A 69 0.73 3.78 19.50
C HIS A 69 1.61 2.71 18.83
N ILE A 70 1.30 1.45 19.09
CA ILE A 70 1.82 0.30 18.34
C ILE A 70 0.71 -0.19 17.42
N LEU A 71 1.09 -0.53 16.20
CA LEU A 71 0.23 -1.14 15.21
C LEU A 71 0.84 -2.48 14.82
N LEU A 72 0.05 -3.53 14.94
CA LEU A 72 0.37 -4.86 14.46
C LEU A 72 -0.57 -5.16 13.30
N GLY A 73 -0.04 -5.56 12.17
CA GLY A 73 -0.87 -5.77 11.02
C GLY A 73 -0.40 -6.89 10.11
N TYR A 74 -1.26 -7.16 9.15
CA TYR A 74 -1.05 -8.15 8.12
C TYR A 74 -1.65 -7.66 6.82
N TRP A 75 -0.89 -7.74 5.77
CA TRP A 75 -1.34 -7.43 4.41
C TRP A 75 -1.15 -8.65 3.50
N ALA A 76 -2.07 -8.87 2.61
CA ALA A 76 -2.00 -9.94 1.63
C ALA A 76 -2.53 -9.50 0.27
N LEU A 77 -1.94 -10.06 -0.76
CA LEU A 77 -2.27 -9.85 -2.15
C LEU A 77 -2.51 -11.18 -2.84
N SER A 78 -3.57 -11.27 -3.63
CA SER A 78 -3.86 -12.45 -4.43
C SER A 78 -4.42 -12.10 -5.80
N ASP A 79 -4.20 -12.97 -6.77
CA ASP A 79 -4.85 -12.90 -8.06
C ASP A 79 -6.34 -13.25 -7.94
N ILE A 80 -7.21 -12.53 -8.66
CA ILE A 80 -8.63 -12.86 -8.80
C ILE A 80 -8.79 -14.04 -9.77
N GLU A 81 -8.02 -14.02 -10.86
CA GLU A 81 -8.03 -15.08 -11.85
C GLU A 81 -7.08 -16.22 -11.44
N LYS A 82 -7.45 -17.45 -11.78
CA LYS A 82 -6.54 -18.57 -11.58
C LYS A 82 -5.27 -18.33 -12.40
N PRO A 83 -4.08 -18.46 -11.80
CA PRO A 83 -2.85 -18.33 -12.56
C PRO A 83 -2.85 -19.39 -13.69
N GLU A 84 -2.60 -18.96 -14.91
CA GLU A 84 -2.49 -19.86 -16.08
C GLU A 84 -1.36 -20.88 -15.95
N ASN A 85 -0.41 -20.63 -15.06
CA ASN A 85 0.72 -21.51 -14.78
C ASN A 85 0.31 -22.69 -13.91
N LYS A 86 0.26 -23.86 -14.52
CA LYS A 86 -0.12 -25.17 -13.94
C LYS A 86 0.67 -25.62 -12.70
N GLY A 87 1.63 -24.84 -12.22
CA GLY A 87 2.50 -25.18 -11.09
C GLY A 87 2.24 -24.41 -9.80
N ARG A 88 1.43 -23.35 -9.78
CA ARG A 88 1.16 -22.58 -8.57
C ARG A 88 0.23 -23.34 -7.61
N ARG A 89 0.71 -23.52 -6.38
CA ARG A 89 -0.07 -24.15 -5.30
C ARG A 89 -0.98 -23.17 -4.54
N SER A 90 -0.80 -21.87 -4.72
CA SER A 90 -1.55 -20.83 -4.00
C SER A 90 -1.85 -19.65 -4.92
N ASN A 91 -3.02 -19.05 -4.77
CA ASN A 91 -3.36 -17.79 -5.42
C ASN A 91 -2.81 -16.59 -4.65
N ILE A 92 -2.35 -16.78 -3.41
CA ILE A 92 -1.72 -15.72 -2.62
C ILE A 92 -0.34 -15.43 -3.22
N TYR A 93 -0.14 -14.20 -3.64
CA TYR A 93 1.08 -13.73 -4.27
C TYR A 93 2.09 -13.19 -3.26
N GLU A 94 1.61 -12.44 -2.28
CA GLU A 94 2.40 -11.77 -1.26
C GLU A 94 1.61 -11.76 0.05
N SER A 95 2.31 -11.89 1.17
CA SER A 95 1.68 -11.84 2.49
C SER A 95 2.68 -11.30 3.52
N ASP A 96 2.39 -10.12 4.05
CA ASP A 96 3.32 -9.32 4.81
C ASP A 96 2.81 -9.04 6.21
N PRO A 97 3.24 -9.80 7.23
CA PRO A 97 3.08 -9.36 8.61
C PRO A 97 3.98 -8.17 8.91
N TYR A 98 3.48 -7.22 9.69
CA TYR A 98 4.22 -6.02 10.04
C TYR A 98 3.93 -5.52 11.45
N ILE A 99 4.88 -4.73 11.96
CA ILE A 99 4.77 -3.99 13.20
C ILE A 99 5.23 -2.56 12.98
N PHE A 100 4.44 -1.59 13.45
CA PHE A 100 4.79 -0.18 13.43
C PHE A 100 4.67 0.43 14.82
N TYR A 101 5.58 1.36 15.13
CA TYR A 101 5.41 2.34 16.17
C TYR A 101 5.00 3.65 15.52
N GLY A 102 3.90 4.22 15.96
CA GLY A 102 3.36 5.49 15.47
C GLY A 102 3.37 6.56 16.55
N TYR A 103 3.51 7.80 16.09
CA TYR A 103 3.47 8.99 16.90
C TYR A 103 2.72 10.09 16.16
N ASP A 104 1.68 10.64 16.83
CA ASP A 104 0.86 11.74 16.31
C ASP A 104 1.11 12.99 17.14
N TRP A 105 1.34 14.11 16.49
CA TRP A 105 1.61 15.38 17.13
C TRP A 105 0.76 16.51 16.54
N ASP A 106 -0.15 17.06 17.34
CA ASP A 106 -0.92 18.24 17.02
C ASP A 106 -0.16 19.48 17.54
N PHE A 107 0.50 20.22 16.65
CA PHE A 107 1.36 21.34 17.04
C PHE A 107 0.74 22.71 16.79
N ARG A 108 -0.36 22.77 16.02
CA ARG A 108 -1.12 23.99 15.75
C ARG A 108 -2.54 23.62 15.36
N LYS A 109 -3.52 24.49 15.62
CA LYS A 109 -4.90 24.29 15.21
C LYS A 109 -5.00 23.96 13.72
N GLY A 110 -5.52 22.78 13.40
CA GLY A 110 -5.65 22.26 12.04
C GLY A 110 -4.35 21.70 11.43
N TRP A 111 -3.27 21.61 12.20
CA TRP A 111 -2.02 21.01 11.79
C TRP A 111 -1.68 19.82 12.66
N ARG A 112 -1.53 18.66 12.03
CA ARG A 112 -1.12 17.41 12.68
C ARG A 112 0.00 16.77 11.91
N PHE A 113 1.04 16.38 12.60
CA PHE A 113 2.08 15.52 12.07
C PHE A 113 1.86 14.11 12.59
N ARG A 114 1.67 13.17 11.69
CA ARG A 114 1.58 11.74 11.98
C ARG A 114 2.78 11.06 11.39
N ASN A 115 3.43 10.19 12.17
CA ASN A 115 4.53 9.39 11.66
C ASN A 115 4.44 7.96 12.17
N ARG A 116 5.00 7.04 11.39
CA ARG A 116 5.10 5.62 11.72
C ARG A 116 6.45 5.10 11.25
N LEU A 117 7.13 4.39 12.13
CA LEU A 117 8.34 3.64 11.82
C LEU A 117 8.07 2.17 12.10
N GLY A 118 8.34 1.31 11.17
CA GLY A 118 8.03 -0.09 11.33
C GLY A 118 8.88 -1.03 10.53
N TYR A 119 8.62 -2.29 10.78
CA TYR A 119 9.26 -3.43 10.17
C TYR A 119 8.21 -4.31 9.50
N ILE A 120 8.50 -4.73 8.29
CA ILE A 120 7.67 -5.60 7.48
C ILE A 120 8.51 -6.83 7.12
N LEU A 121 7.96 -8.01 7.36
CA LEU A 121 8.47 -9.25 6.81
C LEU A 121 7.73 -9.55 5.52
N VAL A 122 8.33 -9.25 4.39
CA VAL A 122 7.74 -9.52 3.08
C VAL A 122 7.88 -10.98 2.73
N CYS A 123 6.78 -11.65 2.41
CA CYS A 123 6.72 -13.05 2.04
C CYS A 123 6.10 -13.17 0.64
N GLU A 124 6.93 -13.19 -0.40
CA GLU A 124 6.49 -13.39 -1.78
C GLU A 124 6.47 -14.89 -2.14
N THR A 125 5.37 -15.37 -2.71
CA THR A 125 5.36 -16.70 -3.34
C THR A 125 5.88 -16.58 -4.77
N GLY A 126 7.07 -17.10 -5.02
CA GLY A 126 7.72 -17.08 -6.33
C GLY A 126 6.91 -17.77 -7.42
N TYR A 127 7.14 -17.37 -8.67
CA TYR A 127 6.50 -17.95 -9.86
C TYR A 127 6.84 -19.43 -10.09
N ASP A 128 7.96 -19.91 -9.54
CA ASP A 128 8.53 -21.24 -9.78
C ASP A 128 8.39 -22.20 -8.60
N ASN A 129 7.16 -22.41 -8.12
CA ASN A 129 6.89 -23.52 -7.20
C ASN A 129 7.69 -23.58 -5.89
N ALA A 130 7.04 -23.34 -4.80
CA ALA A 130 7.39 -23.78 -3.47
C ALA A 130 8.51 -23.03 -2.73
N ARG A 131 9.11 -22.00 -3.25
CA ARG A 131 9.92 -21.10 -2.42
C ARG A 131 9.10 -19.88 -2.05
N ILE A 132 8.93 -19.69 -0.76
CA ILE A 132 8.54 -18.39 -0.20
C ILE A 132 9.85 -17.63 -0.10
N ASP A 133 10.03 -16.62 -0.94
CA ASP A 133 11.13 -15.70 -0.79
C ASP A 133 10.75 -14.70 0.30
N THR A 134 11.55 -14.66 1.35
CA THR A 134 11.34 -13.71 2.46
C THR A 134 12.46 -12.68 2.46
N PHE A 135 12.09 -11.42 2.70
CA PHE A 135 13.05 -10.35 2.90
C PHE A 135 12.54 -9.33 3.91
N ASN A 136 13.47 -8.60 4.49
CA ASN A 136 13.21 -7.64 5.54
C ASN A 136 13.04 -6.25 4.95
N GLU A 137 12.08 -5.51 5.47
CA GLU A 137 11.84 -4.14 5.07
C GLU A 137 11.64 -3.24 6.27
N TRP A 138 12.41 -2.15 6.34
CA TRP A 138 12.17 -1.06 7.26
C TRP A 138 11.40 0.05 6.55
N THR A 139 10.30 0.46 7.12
CA THR A 139 9.43 1.48 6.53
C THR A 139 9.23 2.64 7.48
N TYR A 140 9.44 3.85 6.95
CA TYR A 140 9.02 5.08 7.59
C TYR A 140 7.91 5.72 6.75
N MET A 141 6.82 6.11 7.42
CA MET A 141 5.70 6.85 6.83
C MET A 141 5.49 8.13 7.63
N GLY A 142 5.33 9.25 6.92
CA GLY A 142 5.02 10.55 7.49
C GLY A 142 3.86 11.21 6.78
N GLU A 143 2.99 11.86 7.52
CA GLU A 143 1.88 12.66 7.00
C GLU A 143 1.79 13.98 7.76
N LEU A 144 1.86 15.08 7.05
CA LEU A 144 1.58 16.40 7.57
C LEU A 144 0.20 16.82 7.09
N LYS A 145 -0.78 16.74 7.96
CA LYS A 145 -2.12 17.29 7.72
C LYS A 145 -2.13 18.79 7.94
N SER A 146 -2.74 19.51 7.02
CA SER A 146 -2.90 20.95 7.10
C SER A 146 -4.33 21.37 6.72
N PRO A 147 -4.74 22.63 7.02
CA PRO A 147 -6.06 23.12 6.60
C PRO A 147 -6.28 23.15 5.09
N TRP A 148 -5.20 23.10 4.29
CA TRP A 148 -5.28 23.28 2.82
C TRP A 148 -5.02 22.00 2.05
N VAL A 149 -3.96 21.28 2.42
CA VAL A 149 -3.51 20.06 1.71
C VAL A 149 -2.70 19.20 2.66
N ASP A 150 -2.84 17.91 2.54
CA ASP A 150 -2.05 16.95 3.30
C ASP A 150 -0.85 16.51 2.45
N LEU A 151 0.35 16.71 2.99
CA LEU A 151 1.59 16.17 2.45
C LEU A 151 1.85 14.81 3.09
N TYR A 152 2.11 13.79 2.30
CA TYR A 152 2.47 12.49 2.83
C TYR A 152 3.71 11.92 2.13
N GLY A 153 4.42 11.06 2.84
CA GLY A 153 5.60 10.42 2.32
C GLY A 153 5.81 9.05 2.92
N GLN A 154 6.52 8.21 2.17
CA GLN A 154 6.94 6.90 2.60
C GLN A 154 8.36 6.63 2.13
N THR A 155 9.18 6.10 3.02
CA THR A 155 10.51 5.60 2.69
C THR A 155 10.59 4.15 3.14
N ARG A 156 11.00 3.26 2.25
CA ARG A 156 11.21 1.84 2.53
C ARG A 156 12.67 1.50 2.26
N VAL A 157 13.32 0.86 3.22
CA VAL A 157 14.68 0.31 3.09
C VAL A 157 14.56 -1.19 3.04
N VAL A 158 14.83 -1.76 1.88
CA VAL A 158 14.73 -3.19 1.62
C VAL A 158 16.13 -3.77 1.47
N ASP A 159 16.47 -4.76 2.27
CA ASP A 159 17.82 -5.32 2.39
C ASP A 159 18.49 -5.62 1.04
N ILE A 160 17.74 -6.21 0.11
CA ILE A 160 18.26 -6.64 -1.18
C ILE A 160 18.03 -5.66 -2.33
N LEU A 161 17.17 -4.65 -2.13
CA LEU A 161 16.69 -3.76 -3.20
C LEU A 161 17.20 -2.33 -3.07
N GLY A 162 17.52 -1.88 -1.86
CA GLY A 162 17.85 -0.49 -1.57
C GLY A 162 16.65 0.34 -1.10
N THR A 163 16.72 1.65 -1.24
CA THR A 163 15.72 2.57 -0.68
C THR A 163 14.68 2.98 -1.71
N TYR A 164 13.42 2.79 -1.38
CA TYR A 164 12.26 3.34 -2.08
C TYR A 164 11.78 4.62 -1.40
N VAL A 165 11.27 5.56 -2.19
CA VAL A 165 10.68 6.82 -1.71
C VAL A 165 9.38 7.09 -2.45
N ARG A 166 8.35 7.46 -1.70
CA ARG A 166 7.09 8.01 -2.20
C ARG A 166 6.84 9.35 -1.53
N ILE A 167 6.46 10.37 -2.29
CA ILE A 167 6.06 11.68 -1.79
C ILE A 167 4.79 12.09 -2.51
N GLY A 168 3.78 12.52 -1.79
CA GLY A 168 2.49 12.86 -2.39
C GLY A 168 1.73 13.94 -1.65
N LEU A 169 0.72 14.43 -2.33
CA LEU A 169 -0.26 15.40 -1.86
C LEU A 169 -1.65 14.80 -2.00
N LYS A 170 -2.51 15.07 -1.02
CA LYS A 170 -3.93 14.72 -1.06
C LYS A 170 -4.77 15.77 -0.34
N ARG A 171 -6.04 15.83 -0.68
CA ARG A 171 -7.01 16.66 0.03
C ARG A 171 -8.37 16.00 0.05
N ASN A 172 -8.99 15.95 1.22
CA ASN A 172 -10.33 15.43 1.36
C ASN A 172 -11.37 16.59 1.35
N PHE A 173 -12.43 16.42 0.56
CA PHE A 173 -13.55 17.34 0.46
C PHE A 173 -14.84 16.56 0.70
N ALA A 174 -15.69 17.04 1.61
CA ALA A 174 -17.05 16.53 1.72
C ALA A 174 -17.88 16.99 0.51
N LEU A 175 -18.43 16.05 -0.25
CA LEU A 175 -19.41 16.33 -1.32
C LEU A 175 -20.82 16.31 -0.77
N VAL A 176 -21.12 15.33 0.08
CA VAL A 176 -22.36 15.21 0.83
C VAL A 176 -21.92 15.00 2.27
N GLU A 177 -22.34 15.90 3.15
CA GLU A 177 -21.97 15.86 4.56
C GLU A 177 -22.31 14.50 5.16
N ASP A 178 -21.37 13.91 5.88
CA ASP A 178 -21.46 12.60 6.53
C ASP A 178 -21.80 11.39 5.62
N ALA A 179 -21.78 11.57 4.29
CA ALA A 179 -22.13 10.49 3.37
C ALA A 179 -21.09 10.23 2.29
N ILE A 180 -20.61 11.25 1.59
CA ILE A 180 -19.70 11.09 0.46
C ILE A 180 -18.59 12.13 0.53
N SER A 181 -17.36 11.67 0.49
CA SER A 181 -16.17 12.50 0.35
C SER A 181 -15.46 12.20 -0.97
N VAL A 182 -14.78 13.21 -1.50
CA VAL A 182 -13.87 13.08 -2.64
C VAL A 182 -12.46 13.49 -2.24
N MET A 183 -11.48 12.69 -2.63
CA MET A 183 -10.07 12.91 -2.29
C MET A 183 -9.20 12.81 -3.54
N PRO A 184 -8.95 13.94 -4.23
CA PRO A 184 -7.90 13.97 -5.23
C PRO A 184 -6.54 13.75 -4.57
N HIS A 185 -5.67 13.01 -5.26
CA HIS A 185 -4.32 12.71 -4.79
C HIS A 185 -3.33 12.61 -5.95
N ILE A 186 -2.07 12.89 -5.64
CA ILE A 186 -0.94 12.72 -6.54
C ILE A 186 0.28 12.28 -5.72
N ALA A 187 1.07 11.36 -6.25
CA ALA A 187 2.33 10.95 -5.64
C ALA A 187 3.41 10.65 -6.66
N MET A 188 4.64 11.00 -6.33
CA MET A 188 5.83 10.63 -7.10
C MET A 188 6.54 9.48 -6.40
N HIS A 189 7.09 8.58 -7.20
CA HIS A 189 7.76 7.38 -6.74
C HIS A 189 9.14 7.24 -7.37
N GLY A 190 10.04 6.63 -6.62
CA GLY A 190 11.38 6.32 -7.07
C GLY A 190 12.24 5.80 -5.92
N GLY A 191 13.56 5.97 -6.04
CA GLY A 191 14.42 5.50 -4.99
C GLY A 191 15.90 5.59 -5.29
N SER A 192 16.67 4.82 -4.53
CA SER A 192 18.10 4.64 -4.77
C SER A 192 18.35 4.00 -6.13
N ARG A 193 19.60 4.09 -6.60
CA ARG A 193 20.01 3.43 -7.85
C ARG A 193 19.71 1.93 -7.84
N GLY A 194 19.98 1.25 -6.72
CA GLY A 194 19.70 -0.17 -6.55
C GLY A 194 18.22 -0.50 -6.70
N TRP A 195 17.37 0.30 -6.05
CA TRP A 195 15.92 0.17 -6.15
C TRP A 195 15.43 0.36 -7.59
N ASN A 196 15.75 1.50 -8.21
CA ASN A 196 15.28 1.83 -9.56
C ASN A 196 15.75 0.78 -10.58
N ARG A 197 16.99 0.28 -10.44
CA ARG A 197 17.55 -0.79 -11.26
C ARG A 197 16.73 -2.08 -11.15
N LYS A 198 16.43 -2.52 -9.94
CA LYS A 198 15.64 -3.74 -9.74
C LYS A 198 14.19 -3.57 -10.11
N ARG A 199 13.61 -2.41 -9.83
CA ARG A 199 12.20 -2.13 -10.09
C ARG A 199 11.90 -1.98 -11.57
N TYR A 200 12.63 -1.14 -12.27
CA TYR A 200 12.36 -0.81 -13.67
C TYR A 200 13.20 -1.63 -14.66
N GLY A 201 14.26 -2.24 -14.22
CA GLY A 201 15.14 -3.07 -15.01
C GLY A 201 16.50 -2.42 -15.27
N ASN A 202 17.43 -3.23 -15.74
CA ASN A 202 18.82 -2.86 -16.03
C ASN A 202 19.23 -3.37 -17.40
N TYR A 203 18.40 -3.09 -18.41
CA TYR A 203 18.53 -3.74 -19.72
C TYR A 203 19.36 -2.93 -20.71
N VAL A 204 19.44 -1.63 -20.55
CA VAL A 204 20.18 -0.77 -21.50
C VAL A 204 21.64 -0.63 -21.08
N SER A 205 21.89 -0.20 -19.88
CA SER A 205 23.22 -0.19 -19.26
C SER A 205 23.12 0.08 -17.78
N GLU A 206 24.02 -0.48 -16.98
CA GLU A 206 24.07 -0.19 -15.53
C GLU A 206 24.29 1.30 -15.21
N ARG A 207 24.98 2.03 -16.10
CA ARG A 207 25.26 3.46 -15.95
C ARG A 207 24.07 4.35 -16.24
N SER A 208 23.03 3.86 -16.92
CA SER A 208 21.87 4.67 -17.32
C SER A 208 20.87 4.91 -16.19
N ILE A 209 20.79 4.02 -15.19
CA ILE A 209 19.86 4.16 -14.08
C ILE A 209 20.46 5.05 -13.01
N LYS A 210 19.73 6.12 -12.66
CA LYS A 210 20.08 7.04 -11.59
C LYS A 210 19.15 6.88 -10.38
N PRO A 211 19.60 7.28 -9.18
CA PRO A 211 18.69 7.51 -8.08
C PRO A 211 17.75 8.68 -8.42
N GLY A 212 16.56 8.68 -7.85
CA GLY A 212 15.58 9.75 -7.99
C GLY A 212 14.17 9.24 -8.25
N LEU A 213 13.25 10.17 -8.42
CA LEU A 213 11.85 9.90 -8.73
C LEU A 213 11.71 9.67 -10.24
N GLY A 214 10.94 8.66 -10.63
CA GLY A 214 10.82 8.26 -12.04
C GLY A 214 9.39 8.08 -12.51
N THR A 215 8.43 7.97 -11.58
CA THR A 215 7.04 7.71 -11.90
C THR A 215 6.10 8.56 -11.05
N VAL A 216 4.90 8.79 -11.56
CA VAL A 216 3.83 9.53 -10.90
C VAL A 216 2.57 8.67 -10.88
N GLU A 217 1.89 8.69 -9.75
CA GLU A 217 0.54 8.18 -9.55
C GLU A 217 -0.36 9.37 -9.25
N TYR A 218 -1.55 9.38 -9.79
CA TYR A 218 -2.56 10.41 -9.52
C TYR A 218 -3.95 9.79 -9.58
N GLY A 219 -4.89 10.38 -8.85
CA GLY A 219 -6.23 9.83 -8.83
C GLY A 219 -7.24 10.68 -8.11
N VAL A 220 -8.46 10.17 -8.11
CA VAL A 220 -9.59 10.73 -7.38
C VAL A 220 -10.32 9.58 -6.69
N ARG A 221 -10.28 9.58 -5.36
CA ARG A 221 -10.99 8.62 -4.53
C ARG A 221 -12.31 9.21 -4.06
N PHE A 222 -13.38 8.48 -4.29
CA PHE A 222 -14.68 8.67 -3.63
C PHE A 222 -14.77 7.68 -2.49
N HIS A 223 -15.20 8.13 -1.34
CA HIS A 223 -15.34 7.27 -0.18
C HIS A 223 -16.42 7.80 0.78
N GLY A 224 -16.88 6.93 1.64
CA GLY A 224 -17.87 7.32 2.65
C GLY A 224 -18.15 6.22 3.65
N PRO A 225 -18.78 6.58 4.77
CA PRO A 225 -19.19 5.63 5.77
C PRO A 225 -20.42 4.83 5.31
N LEU A 226 -20.51 3.62 5.84
CA LEU A 226 -21.69 2.78 5.86
C LEU A 226 -22.14 2.61 7.32
N LYS A 227 -23.09 1.71 7.56
CA LYS A 227 -23.49 1.35 8.93
C LYS A 227 -22.46 0.44 9.60
N TRP A 228 -22.43 0.43 10.92
CA TRP A 228 -21.62 -0.48 11.76
C TRP A 228 -20.10 -0.39 11.55
N GLY A 229 -19.58 0.81 11.41
CA GLY A 229 -18.14 1.02 11.23
C GLY A 229 -17.61 0.61 9.85
N LEU A 230 -18.48 0.16 8.94
CA LEU A 230 -18.10 -0.10 7.57
C LEU A 230 -17.90 1.21 6.81
N GLY A 231 -16.98 1.20 5.88
CA GLY A 231 -16.77 2.23 4.88
C GLY A 231 -16.62 1.62 3.49
N TRP A 232 -16.72 2.45 2.48
CA TRP A 232 -16.48 2.07 1.10
C TRP A 232 -15.59 3.09 0.42
N PHE A 233 -14.88 2.67 -0.60
CA PHE A 233 -14.18 3.59 -1.49
C PHE A 233 -14.13 3.07 -2.92
N VAL A 234 -14.01 4.02 -3.85
CA VAL A 234 -13.71 3.80 -5.26
C VAL A 234 -12.69 4.85 -5.68
N ASP A 235 -11.55 4.41 -6.18
CA ASP A 235 -10.42 5.24 -6.56
C ASP A 235 -10.11 5.05 -8.04
N PHE A 236 -10.25 6.12 -8.80
CA PHE A 236 -9.89 6.18 -10.22
C PHE A 236 -8.45 6.67 -10.30
N CYS A 237 -7.53 5.78 -10.61
CA CYS A 237 -6.11 6.03 -10.58
C CYS A 237 -5.50 6.08 -11.97
N GLY A 238 -4.55 6.99 -12.13
CA GLY A 238 -3.65 7.04 -13.27
C GLY A 238 -2.20 6.88 -12.81
N TYR A 239 -1.40 6.34 -13.69
CA TYR A 239 0.03 6.15 -13.52
C TYR A 239 0.77 6.54 -14.78
N ASP A 240 1.92 7.24 -14.65
CA ASP A 240 2.82 7.53 -15.77
C ASP A 240 4.29 7.48 -15.31
N ALA A 241 5.14 6.91 -16.15
CA ALA A 241 6.57 7.00 -16.04
C ALA A 241 7.05 8.29 -16.73
N PHE A 242 7.35 9.34 -15.97
CA PHE A 242 7.72 10.63 -16.52
C PHE A 242 9.23 10.78 -16.82
N ASP A 243 10.09 10.09 -16.06
CA ASP A 243 11.54 10.15 -16.30
C ASP A 243 11.92 9.35 -17.56
N SER A 244 12.66 9.99 -18.47
CA SER A 244 13.03 9.42 -19.77
C SER A 244 13.80 8.09 -19.65
N ARG A 245 14.65 7.96 -18.65
CA ARG A 245 15.44 6.75 -18.41
C ARG A 245 14.59 5.63 -17.87
N THR A 246 13.70 5.94 -16.94
CA THR A 246 12.69 4.99 -16.42
C THR A 246 11.82 4.50 -17.57
N ARG A 247 11.34 5.37 -18.45
CA ARG A 247 10.59 5.00 -19.65
C ARG A 247 11.38 4.08 -20.57
N THR A 248 12.65 4.38 -20.82
CA THR A 248 13.52 3.53 -21.65
C THR A 248 13.67 2.13 -21.04
N GLN A 249 13.93 2.02 -19.75
CA GLN A 249 14.07 0.73 -19.08
C GLN A 249 12.77 -0.10 -19.11
N ILE A 250 11.63 0.54 -18.91
CA ILE A 250 10.32 -0.14 -19.00
C ILE A 250 10.07 -0.64 -20.42
N ARG A 251 10.39 0.15 -21.47
CA ARG A 251 10.27 -0.28 -22.88
C ARG A 251 11.13 -1.51 -23.17
N GLU A 252 12.38 -1.48 -22.77
CA GLU A 252 13.30 -2.61 -22.94
C GLU A 252 12.82 -3.86 -22.19
N ARG A 253 12.28 -3.68 -21.00
CA ARG A 253 11.69 -4.77 -20.23
C ARG A 253 10.47 -5.36 -20.92
N ARG A 254 9.62 -4.53 -21.54
CA ARG A 254 8.47 -4.98 -22.34
C ARG A 254 8.91 -5.75 -23.57
N ASN A 255 9.94 -5.31 -24.28
CA ASN A 255 10.51 -6.03 -25.42
C ASN A 255 11.02 -7.45 -25.06
N ARG A 256 11.23 -7.71 -23.76
CA ARG A 256 11.62 -9.01 -23.20
C ARG A 256 10.46 -9.76 -22.53
N GLY A 257 9.22 -9.38 -22.81
CA GLY A 257 8.01 -10.09 -22.34
C GLY A 257 7.44 -9.62 -21.00
N SER A 258 7.92 -8.50 -20.44
CA SER A 258 7.29 -7.94 -19.22
C SER A 258 5.96 -7.26 -19.52
N THR A 259 5.00 -7.41 -18.63
CA THR A 259 3.70 -6.73 -18.65
C THR A 259 3.73 -5.32 -18.06
N MET A 260 4.89 -4.84 -17.57
CA MET A 260 5.00 -3.51 -16.98
C MET A 260 4.57 -2.41 -17.97
N LYS A 261 3.73 -1.48 -17.53
CA LYS A 261 3.21 -0.38 -18.36
C LYS A 261 4.05 0.88 -18.18
N LEU A 262 4.07 1.74 -19.21
CA LEU A 262 4.61 3.11 -19.14
C LEU A 262 3.61 4.05 -18.49
N ASP A 263 2.36 3.82 -18.81
CA ASP A 263 1.17 4.54 -18.37
C ASP A 263 0.04 3.53 -18.18
N ALA A 264 -0.84 3.80 -17.26
CA ALA A 264 -2.04 2.99 -17.04
C ALA A 264 -3.11 3.80 -16.33
N PHE A 265 -4.36 3.46 -16.61
CA PHE A 265 -5.50 3.82 -15.77
C PHE A 265 -6.06 2.56 -15.15
N PHE A 266 -6.37 2.62 -13.86
CA PHE A 266 -6.88 1.48 -13.11
C PHE A 266 -7.90 1.92 -12.07
N LEU A 267 -8.77 1.00 -11.75
CA LEU A 267 -9.77 1.15 -10.71
C LEU A 267 -9.30 0.39 -9.47
N TYR A 268 -9.33 1.05 -8.33
CA TYR A 268 -9.11 0.45 -7.03
C TYR A 268 -10.36 0.70 -6.17
N SER A 269 -10.93 -0.33 -5.61
CA SER A 269 -12.19 -0.20 -4.85
C SER A 269 -12.23 -1.21 -3.72
N GLY A 270 -12.92 -0.88 -2.65
CA GLY A 270 -12.99 -1.78 -1.51
C GLY A 270 -13.95 -1.35 -0.43
N LEU A 271 -13.98 -2.21 0.58
CA LEU A 271 -14.65 -1.98 1.85
C LEU A 271 -13.59 -1.84 2.93
N THR A 272 -13.83 -0.93 3.85
CA THR A 272 -13.05 -0.74 5.06
C THR A 272 -13.91 -1.03 6.27
N TRP A 273 -13.29 -1.41 7.37
CA TRP A 273 -13.96 -1.65 8.62
C TRP A 273 -13.10 -1.10 9.76
N GLU A 274 -13.64 -0.16 10.52
CA GLU A 274 -12.98 0.51 11.65
C GLU A 274 -13.83 0.36 12.92
N PHE A 275 -13.18 -0.01 14.05
CA PHE A 275 -13.81 -0.15 15.35
C PHE A 275 -13.03 0.58 16.43
#